data_efcf7f5ee4c2fabfee558b87c57cd2f7
#
_entry.id   efcf7f5ee4c2fabfee558b87c57cd2f7
#
_cell.length_a   1.000
_cell.length_b   1.000
_cell.length_c   1.000
_cell.angle_alpha   90.00
_cell.angle_beta   90.00
_cell.angle_gamma   90.00
#
_symmetry.space_group_name_H-M   'P 1'
#
loop_
_entity.id
_entity.type
_entity.pdbx_description
1 polymer ?
#
loop_
_entity_poly.entity_id
_entity_poly.type
_entity_poly.pdbx_seq_one_letter_code
_entity_poly.pdbx_strand_id
1 'polypeptide(L)'
;ADRGIPYQLRGAEQFFDRPEIKQAMLALRASAKSTDGSENVPRYVREVLEPLGYTEKAPQSAGAVRQKWESLAAIVSMVDHLEAIRIEDIAQAEAAGAPVPHRLTVHDVVATLAHRLATQDAPVMEGVTLASLHSAKGLEWDAVFLCGLNEGLMPITFAQTSDEIDEERRLLYVGITRARKYLWFTWSDSRTAGGRGKRRRSRFLDDIDPSR
;
A
#
# COMPACT_ATOMS: atom_id res chain seq x y z
N ALA A 1 7.17 -13.81 0.32
CA ALA A 1 8.22 -13.69 -0.71
C ALA A 1 8.29 -14.94 -1.59
N ASP A 2 8.24 -16.14 -1.00
CA ASP A 2 8.49 -17.41 -1.74
C ASP A 2 7.41 -17.82 -2.74
N ARG A 3 6.24 -17.20 -2.71
CA ARG A 3 5.13 -17.48 -3.63
C ARG A 3 4.88 -16.38 -4.68
N GLY A 4 5.75 -15.37 -4.77
CA GLY A 4 5.63 -14.30 -5.77
C GLY A 4 4.42 -13.37 -5.59
N ILE A 5 3.74 -13.41 -4.44
CA ILE A 5 2.59 -12.53 -4.15
C ILE A 5 3.15 -11.12 -3.88
N PRO A 6 2.76 -10.11 -4.67
CA PRO A 6 3.17 -8.73 -4.41
C PRO A 6 2.56 -8.25 -3.11
N TYR A 7 3.34 -7.51 -2.32
CA TYR A 7 2.89 -6.92 -1.07
C TYR A 7 3.54 -5.56 -0.83
N GLN A 8 2.86 -4.74 -0.06
CA GLN A 8 3.39 -3.46 0.41
C GLN A 8 3.33 -3.40 1.94
N LEU A 9 4.34 -2.78 2.55
CA LEU A 9 4.40 -2.51 4.00
C LEU A 9 3.97 -1.07 4.26
N ARG A 10 2.96 -0.87 5.11
CA ARG A 10 2.59 0.46 5.59
C ARG A 10 3.08 0.67 7.02
N GLY A 11 3.65 1.86 7.27
CA GLY A 11 4.08 2.30 8.60
C GLY A 11 5.52 1.95 8.98
N ALA A 12 6.28 1.23 8.17
CA ALA A 12 7.69 0.97 8.44
C ALA A 12 8.60 2.11 7.96
N GLU A 13 8.27 2.75 6.84
CA GLU A 13 8.93 3.92 6.27
C GLU A 13 7.96 4.64 5.36
N GLN A 14 7.88 5.95 5.45
CA GLN A 14 6.98 6.70 4.57
C GLN A 14 7.46 6.53 3.13
N PHE A 15 6.57 6.12 2.22
CA PHE A 15 6.89 5.84 0.81
C PHE A 15 7.71 6.96 0.17
N PHE A 16 7.30 8.20 0.41
CA PHE A 16 7.97 9.38 -0.16
C PHE A 16 9.31 9.72 0.49
N ASP A 17 9.65 9.12 1.64
CA ASP A 17 10.95 9.30 2.29
C ASP A 17 12.02 8.38 1.73
N ARG A 18 11.64 7.35 1.00
CA ARG A 18 12.57 6.41 0.38
C ARG A 18 13.50 7.11 -0.62
N PRO A 19 14.80 6.83 -0.58
CA PRO A 19 15.78 7.48 -1.45
C PRO A 19 15.46 7.34 -2.94
N GLU A 20 15.04 6.15 -3.37
CA GLU A 20 14.66 5.88 -4.76
C GLU A 20 13.45 6.69 -5.21
N ILE A 21 12.49 6.96 -4.32
CA ILE A 21 11.30 7.77 -4.62
C ILE A 21 11.68 9.25 -4.72
N LYS A 22 12.52 9.75 -3.82
CA LYS A 22 13.06 11.11 -3.93
C LYS A 22 13.81 11.32 -5.23
N GLN A 23 14.64 10.36 -5.64
CA GLN A 23 15.35 10.38 -6.92
C GLN A 23 14.38 10.33 -8.11
N ALA A 24 13.37 9.46 -8.08
CA ALA A 24 12.35 9.35 -9.11
C ALA A 24 11.57 10.67 -9.28
N MET A 25 11.15 11.28 -8.18
CA MET A 25 10.44 12.59 -8.20
C MET A 25 11.32 13.70 -8.78
N LEU A 26 12.62 13.72 -8.45
CA LEU A 26 13.55 14.69 -9.02
C LEU A 26 13.73 14.48 -10.53
N ALA A 27 13.92 13.24 -10.97
CA ALA A 27 14.08 12.90 -12.38
C ALA A 27 12.83 13.26 -13.19
N LEU A 28 11.63 12.90 -12.69
CA LEU A 28 10.37 13.24 -13.35
C LEU A 28 10.12 14.75 -13.40
N ARG A 29 10.45 15.50 -12.35
CA ARG A 29 10.35 16.97 -12.36
C ARG A 29 11.32 17.61 -13.35
N ALA A 30 12.54 17.06 -13.48
CA ALA A 30 13.51 17.56 -14.45
C ALA A 30 13.04 17.25 -15.87
N SER A 31 12.58 16.03 -16.13
CA SER A 31 12.11 15.60 -17.45
C SER A 31 10.86 16.35 -17.90
N ALA A 32 9.93 16.68 -16.98
CA ALA A 32 8.74 17.46 -17.29
C ALA A 32 9.04 18.85 -17.89
N LYS A 33 10.21 19.41 -17.63
CA LYS A 33 10.62 20.70 -18.21
C LYS A 33 11.09 20.59 -19.66
N SER A 34 11.39 19.39 -20.11
CA SER A 34 11.97 19.11 -21.43
C SER A 34 10.97 18.49 -22.40
N THR A 35 9.75 18.21 -21.95
CA THR A 35 8.68 17.60 -22.75
C THR A 35 7.85 18.68 -23.45
N ASP A 36 7.38 18.37 -24.67
CA ASP A 36 6.42 19.21 -25.41
C ASP A 36 4.95 18.76 -25.21
N GLY A 37 4.74 17.71 -24.43
CA GLY A 37 3.41 17.16 -24.12
C GLY A 37 2.87 16.18 -25.15
N SER A 38 3.67 15.81 -26.16
CA SER A 38 3.27 14.84 -27.21
C SER A 38 3.62 13.39 -26.87
N GLU A 39 4.32 13.15 -25.78
CA GLU A 39 4.86 11.85 -25.40
C GLU A 39 3.75 10.88 -24.98
N ASN A 40 3.99 9.58 -25.21
CA ASN A 40 3.27 8.52 -24.51
C ASN A 40 3.77 8.48 -23.05
N VAL A 41 3.02 9.07 -22.15
CA VAL A 41 3.43 9.30 -20.76
C VAL A 41 3.79 8.01 -20.01
N PRO A 42 3.01 6.91 -20.10
CA PRO A 42 3.39 5.65 -19.46
C PRO A 42 4.76 5.11 -19.92
N ARG A 43 5.03 5.17 -21.21
CA ARG A 43 6.32 4.76 -21.78
C ARG A 43 7.44 5.69 -21.33
N TYR A 44 7.23 6.97 -21.45
CA TYR A 44 8.22 7.99 -21.08
C TYR A 44 8.63 7.89 -19.60
N VAL A 45 7.67 7.70 -18.69
CA VAL A 45 7.95 7.52 -17.26
C VAL A 45 8.80 6.26 -17.02
N ARG A 46 8.55 5.15 -17.72
CA ARG A 46 9.39 3.95 -17.63
C ARG A 46 10.82 4.23 -18.06
N GLU A 47 11.02 4.94 -19.17
CA GLU A 47 12.34 5.33 -19.68
C GLU A 47 13.09 6.24 -18.67
N VAL A 48 12.41 7.18 -18.02
CA VAL A 48 12.99 8.04 -16.96
C VAL A 48 13.37 7.23 -15.72
N LEU A 49 12.63 6.18 -15.37
CA LEU A 49 12.87 5.36 -14.17
C LEU A 49 13.83 4.20 -14.41
N GLU A 50 14.13 3.82 -15.65
CA GLU A 50 15.06 2.75 -15.99
C GLU A 50 16.46 2.95 -15.39
N PRO A 51 17.12 4.13 -15.52
CA PRO A 51 18.41 4.39 -14.89
C PRO A 51 18.39 4.33 -13.37
N LEU A 52 17.21 4.47 -12.77
CA LEU A 52 17.02 4.36 -11.32
C LEU A 52 16.79 2.91 -10.87
N GLY A 53 16.77 1.95 -11.80
CA GLY A 53 16.64 0.51 -11.51
C GLY A 53 15.25 -0.06 -11.74
N TYR A 54 14.36 0.64 -12.41
CA TYR A 54 13.10 0.07 -12.88
C TYR A 54 13.37 -0.82 -14.10
N THR A 55 12.69 -1.96 -14.16
CA THR A 55 12.67 -2.88 -15.30
C THR A 55 11.26 -3.43 -15.46
N GLU A 56 10.84 -3.76 -16.69
CA GLU A 56 9.50 -4.32 -16.93
C GLU A 56 9.25 -5.65 -16.20
N LYS A 57 10.30 -6.46 -16.08
CA LYS A 57 10.25 -7.71 -15.31
C LYS A 57 10.80 -7.48 -13.92
N ALA A 58 10.05 -7.93 -12.92
CA ALA A 58 10.51 -7.88 -11.55
C ALA A 58 11.83 -8.66 -11.37
N PRO A 59 12.81 -8.11 -10.62
CA PRO A 59 14.05 -8.82 -10.34
C PRO A 59 13.75 -10.10 -9.53
N GLN A 60 14.49 -11.17 -9.85
CA GLN A 60 14.37 -12.44 -9.12
C GLN A 60 15.02 -12.39 -7.74
N SER A 61 15.95 -11.46 -7.53
CA SER A 61 16.60 -11.24 -6.23
C SER A 61 15.61 -10.71 -5.20
N ALA A 62 15.69 -11.22 -3.98
CA ALA A 62 14.96 -10.71 -2.81
C ALA A 62 15.72 -9.53 -2.16
N GLY A 63 15.10 -8.90 -1.16
CA GLY A 63 15.74 -7.85 -0.35
C GLY A 63 15.72 -6.46 -0.99
N ALA A 64 16.77 -5.65 -0.77
CA ALA A 64 16.80 -4.23 -1.11
C ALA A 64 16.57 -3.92 -2.60
N VAL A 65 17.10 -4.78 -3.50
CA VAL A 65 16.91 -4.61 -4.95
C VAL A 65 15.44 -4.76 -5.33
N ARG A 66 14.78 -5.78 -4.77
CA ARG A 66 13.36 -6.03 -5.00
C ARG A 66 12.50 -4.90 -4.41
N GLN A 67 12.79 -4.44 -3.20
CA GLN A 67 12.07 -3.35 -2.56
C GLN A 67 12.19 -2.04 -3.34
N LYS A 68 13.39 -1.73 -3.82
CA LYS A 68 13.63 -0.57 -4.68
C LYS A 68 12.82 -0.65 -5.97
N TRP A 69 12.84 -1.80 -6.64
CA TRP A 69 12.05 -2.04 -7.84
C TRP A 69 10.54 -1.88 -7.57
N GLU A 70 10.03 -2.47 -6.48
CA GLU A 70 8.63 -2.36 -6.07
C GLU A 70 8.20 -0.91 -5.82
N SER A 71 9.07 -0.10 -5.22
CA SER A 71 8.82 1.33 -5.02
C SER A 71 8.66 2.07 -6.36
N LEU A 72 9.53 1.81 -7.33
CA LEU A 72 9.46 2.42 -8.66
C LEU A 72 8.27 1.89 -9.47
N ALA A 73 7.98 0.59 -9.38
CA ALA A 73 6.85 -0.04 -10.02
C ALA A 73 5.50 0.53 -9.53
N ALA A 74 5.41 0.96 -8.26
CA ALA A 74 4.23 1.62 -7.74
C ALA A 74 3.96 2.97 -8.44
N ILE A 75 5.01 3.73 -8.78
CA ILE A 75 4.87 4.97 -9.58
C ILE A 75 4.37 4.62 -10.99
N VAL A 76 4.95 3.61 -11.62
CA VAL A 76 4.54 3.17 -12.97
C VAL A 76 3.09 2.73 -13.00
N SER A 77 2.67 1.89 -12.05
CA SER A 77 1.27 1.43 -11.92
C SER A 77 0.30 2.60 -11.72
N MET A 78 0.68 3.59 -10.92
CA MET A 78 -0.12 4.82 -10.76
C MET A 78 -0.27 5.56 -12.09
N VAL A 79 0.80 5.67 -12.87
CA VAL A 79 0.77 6.37 -14.17
C VAL A 79 -0.09 5.61 -15.17
N ASP A 80 0.00 4.29 -15.23
CA ASP A 80 -0.85 3.45 -16.08
C ASP A 80 -2.34 3.62 -15.73
N HIS A 81 -2.65 3.70 -14.45
CA HIS A 81 -4.01 3.94 -13.97
C HIS A 81 -4.53 5.35 -14.33
N LEU A 82 -3.69 6.38 -14.18
CA LEU A 82 -4.03 7.75 -14.59
C LEU A 82 -4.29 7.84 -16.08
N GLU A 83 -3.50 7.16 -16.91
CA GLU A 83 -3.69 7.12 -18.36
C GLU A 83 -5.00 6.41 -18.71
N ALA A 84 -5.30 5.28 -18.08
CA ALA A 84 -6.54 4.55 -18.32
C ALA A 84 -7.78 5.42 -17.99
N ILE A 85 -7.80 6.10 -16.84
CA ILE A 85 -8.87 7.03 -16.47
C ILE A 85 -8.96 8.16 -17.50
N ARG A 86 -7.84 8.76 -17.90
CA ARG A 86 -7.84 9.87 -18.84
C ARG A 86 -8.37 9.50 -20.21
N ILE A 87 -8.06 8.28 -20.69
CA ILE A 87 -8.60 7.74 -21.95
C ILE A 87 -10.12 7.56 -21.84
N GLU A 88 -10.61 7.06 -20.71
CA GLU A 88 -12.03 6.89 -20.47
C GLU A 88 -12.78 8.24 -20.40
N ASP A 89 -12.23 9.21 -19.68
CA ASP A 89 -12.78 10.58 -19.58
C ASP A 89 -12.89 11.25 -20.95
N ILE A 90 -11.87 11.10 -21.80
CA ILE A 90 -11.87 11.63 -23.17
C ILE A 90 -12.99 10.99 -23.98
N ALA A 91 -13.08 9.65 -23.97
CA ALA A 91 -14.11 8.92 -24.72
C ALA A 91 -15.53 9.28 -24.27
N GLN A 92 -15.74 9.44 -22.96
CA GLN A 92 -17.03 9.86 -22.41
C GLN A 92 -17.39 11.30 -22.80
N ALA A 93 -16.41 12.23 -22.76
CA ALA A 93 -16.63 13.61 -23.17
C ALA A 93 -16.96 13.72 -24.65
N GLU A 94 -16.24 13.00 -25.53
CA GLU A 94 -16.52 12.93 -26.98
C GLU A 94 -17.92 12.39 -27.25
N ALA A 95 -18.32 11.30 -26.59
CA ALA A 95 -19.64 10.69 -26.75
C ALA A 95 -20.77 11.62 -26.27
N ALA A 96 -20.51 12.44 -25.24
CA ALA A 96 -21.48 13.39 -24.69
C ALA A 96 -21.51 14.75 -25.42
N GLY A 97 -20.59 15.00 -26.37
CA GLY A 97 -20.41 16.33 -26.99
C GLY A 97 -19.96 17.42 -25.98
N ALA A 98 -19.30 17.00 -24.90
CA ALA A 98 -18.78 17.87 -23.86
C ALA A 98 -17.34 18.32 -24.16
N PRO A 99 -16.81 19.34 -23.47
CA PRO A 99 -15.41 19.75 -23.59
C PRO A 99 -14.48 18.58 -23.29
N VAL A 100 -13.64 18.21 -24.26
CA VAL A 100 -12.71 17.08 -24.14
C VAL A 100 -11.50 17.49 -23.29
N PRO A 101 -11.17 16.75 -22.21
CA PRO A 101 -9.98 17.03 -21.41
C PRO A 101 -8.70 16.80 -22.24
N HIS A 102 -7.63 17.50 -21.89
CA HIS A 102 -6.31 17.27 -22.51
C HIS A 102 -5.78 15.87 -22.17
N ARG A 103 -4.94 15.32 -23.04
CA ARG A 103 -4.27 14.04 -22.78
C ARG A 103 -3.40 14.13 -21.51
N LEU A 104 -3.15 13.00 -20.87
CA LEU A 104 -2.24 12.93 -19.74
C LEU A 104 -0.87 13.49 -20.14
N THR A 105 -0.27 14.31 -19.28
CA THR A 105 1.06 14.88 -19.47
C THR A 105 1.98 14.48 -18.32
N VAL A 106 3.30 14.60 -18.52
CA VAL A 106 4.28 14.39 -17.43
C VAL A 106 4.09 15.39 -16.29
N HIS A 107 3.60 16.59 -16.59
CA HIS A 107 3.25 17.59 -15.58
C HIS A 107 2.10 17.11 -14.68
N ASP A 108 1.08 16.47 -15.23
CA ASP A 108 -0.03 15.90 -14.45
C ASP A 108 0.46 14.79 -13.51
N VAL A 109 1.39 13.96 -13.98
CA VAL A 109 2.03 12.93 -13.15
C VAL A 109 2.80 13.56 -11.98
N VAL A 110 3.63 14.57 -12.27
CA VAL A 110 4.40 15.30 -11.23
C VAL A 110 3.47 16.00 -10.24
N ALA A 111 2.40 16.64 -10.71
CA ALA A 111 1.41 17.29 -9.86
C ALA A 111 0.68 16.28 -8.96
N THR A 112 0.30 15.13 -9.51
CA THR A 112 -0.34 14.04 -8.75
C THR A 112 0.59 13.49 -7.68
N LEU A 113 1.86 13.24 -7.99
CA LEU A 113 2.85 12.79 -7.01
C LEU A 113 3.09 13.83 -5.92
N ALA A 114 3.14 15.12 -6.27
CA ALA A 114 3.30 16.20 -5.31
C ALA A 114 2.08 16.32 -4.36
N HIS A 115 0.87 16.17 -4.89
CA HIS A 115 -0.35 16.14 -4.10
C HIS A 115 -0.36 14.93 -3.13
N ARG A 116 -0.05 13.73 -3.63
CA ARG A 116 0.03 12.52 -2.80
C ARG A 116 1.12 12.59 -1.73
N LEU A 117 2.25 13.24 -2.02
CA LEU A 117 3.26 13.55 -1.00
C LEU A 117 2.70 14.44 0.10
N ALA A 118 1.99 15.51 -0.26
CA ALA A 118 1.41 16.44 0.70
C ALA A 118 0.32 15.80 1.58
N THR A 119 -0.44 14.85 1.02
CA THR A 119 -1.50 14.11 1.73
C THR A 119 -1.01 12.81 2.36
N GLN A 120 0.27 12.47 2.23
CA GLN A 120 0.86 11.20 2.68
C GLN A 120 0.14 9.96 2.08
N ASP A 121 -0.46 10.12 0.89
CA ASP A 121 -1.16 9.07 0.17
C ASP A 121 -0.25 8.41 -0.86
N ALA A 122 0.49 7.38 -0.42
CA ALA A 122 1.40 6.65 -1.30
C ALA A 122 0.64 5.92 -2.42
N PRO A 123 1.20 5.88 -3.66
CA PRO A 123 0.68 5.04 -4.72
C PRO A 123 0.58 3.58 -4.27
N VAL A 124 -0.57 2.98 -4.51
CA VAL A 124 -0.83 1.59 -4.12
C VAL A 124 -0.44 0.68 -5.28
N MET A 125 0.44 -0.28 -5.03
CA MET A 125 0.59 -1.44 -5.92
C MET A 125 -0.61 -2.37 -5.74
N GLU A 126 -1.09 -2.98 -6.82
CA GLU A 126 -1.98 -4.13 -6.72
C GLU A 126 -1.26 -5.25 -5.96
N GLY A 127 -1.77 -5.59 -4.79
CA GLY A 127 -1.13 -6.59 -3.93
C GLY A 127 -1.65 -6.58 -2.49
N VAL A 128 -1.05 -7.42 -1.67
CA VAL A 128 -1.40 -7.49 -0.25
C VAL A 128 -0.81 -6.31 0.51
N THR A 129 -1.63 -5.57 1.23
CA THR A 129 -1.16 -4.54 2.16
C THR A 129 -0.88 -5.15 3.53
N LEU A 130 0.36 -5.06 3.98
CA LEU A 130 0.76 -5.38 5.35
C LEU A 130 0.84 -4.07 6.14
N ALA A 131 0.09 -3.98 7.21
CA ALA A 131 -0.01 -2.76 8.02
C ALA A 131 -0.09 -3.09 9.51
N SER A 132 0.42 -2.20 10.37
CA SER A 132 0.03 -2.23 11.77
C SER A 132 -1.41 -1.70 11.92
N LEU A 133 -2.08 -2.05 13.02
CA LEU A 133 -3.44 -1.54 13.29
C LEU A 133 -3.47 -0.01 13.33
N HIS A 134 -2.44 0.62 13.88
CA HIS A 134 -2.32 2.08 13.92
C HIS A 134 -2.22 2.70 12.51
N SER A 135 -1.40 2.09 11.64
CA SER A 135 -1.21 2.59 10.26
C SER A 135 -2.38 2.27 9.33
N ALA A 136 -3.32 1.42 9.77
CA ALA A 136 -4.55 1.09 9.05
C ALA A 136 -5.69 2.09 9.28
N LYS A 137 -5.54 3.05 10.21
CA LYS A 137 -6.56 4.06 10.50
C LYS A 137 -6.87 4.89 9.26
N GLY A 138 -8.15 5.02 8.92
CA GLY A 138 -8.63 5.77 7.75
C GLY A 138 -8.57 5.02 6.43
N LEU A 139 -8.08 3.77 6.42
CA LEU A 139 -8.05 2.92 5.24
C LEU A 139 -9.12 1.82 5.33
N GLU A 140 -9.49 1.24 4.19
CA GLU A 140 -10.44 0.13 4.12
C GLU A 140 -10.06 -0.82 2.97
N TRP A 141 -10.36 -2.11 3.15
CA TRP A 141 -10.12 -3.16 2.17
C TRP A 141 -11.31 -4.10 2.08
N ASP A 142 -11.50 -4.72 0.94
CA ASP A 142 -12.54 -5.74 0.77
C ASP A 142 -12.31 -6.95 1.65
N ALA A 143 -11.04 -7.30 1.91
CA ALA A 143 -10.64 -8.46 2.71
C ALA A 143 -9.55 -8.07 3.71
N VAL A 144 -9.73 -8.39 4.98
CA VAL A 144 -8.78 -8.10 6.06
C VAL A 144 -8.47 -9.37 6.85
N PHE A 145 -7.18 -9.61 7.06
CA PHE A 145 -6.67 -10.66 7.93
C PHE A 145 -6.03 -10.02 9.16
N LEU A 146 -6.65 -10.14 10.32
CA LEU A 146 -6.07 -9.71 11.59
C LEU A 146 -5.25 -10.86 12.17
N CYS A 147 -3.94 -10.73 12.07
CA CYS A 147 -3.00 -11.79 12.40
C CYS A 147 -2.43 -11.64 13.82
N GLY A 148 -2.21 -12.79 14.48
CA GLY A 148 -1.51 -12.81 15.76
C GLY A 148 -2.38 -12.39 16.95
N LEU A 149 -3.67 -12.69 16.93
CA LEU A 149 -4.57 -12.41 18.05
C LEU A 149 -4.32 -13.39 19.22
N ASN A 150 -3.19 -13.14 19.88
CA ASN A 150 -2.73 -13.88 21.04
C ASN A 150 -2.56 -12.97 22.24
N GLU A 151 -2.79 -13.51 23.43
CA GLU A 151 -2.37 -12.85 24.69
C GLU A 151 -0.88 -12.45 24.60
N GLY A 152 -0.60 -11.21 25.00
CA GLY A 152 0.74 -10.61 24.92
C GLY A 152 1.11 -9.97 23.58
N LEU A 153 0.26 -10.13 22.55
CA LEU A 153 0.35 -9.40 21.28
C LEU A 153 -0.87 -8.49 21.07
N MET A 154 -2.06 -8.98 21.42
CA MET A 154 -3.32 -8.25 21.38
C MET A 154 -4.26 -8.83 22.45
N PRO A 155 -4.37 -8.20 23.64
CA PRO A 155 -3.61 -7.03 24.10
C PRO A 155 -2.11 -7.30 24.24
N ILE A 156 -1.31 -6.24 24.11
CA ILE A 156 0.14 -6.34 24.31
C ILE A 156 0.47 -6.65 25.77
N THR A 157 1.64 -7.25 26.02
CA THR A 157 2.06 -7.65 27.38
C THR A 157 2.13 -6.46 28.37
N PHE A 158 2.34 -5.26 27.86
CA PHE A 158 2.49 -4.05 28.67
C PHE A 158 1.15 -3.42 29.11
N ALA A 159 0.05 -3.77 28.45
CA ALA A 159 -1.30 -3.33 28.85
C ALA A 159 -1.75 -4.12 30.08
N GLN A 160 -1.60 -3.53 31.27
CA GLN A 160 -1.88 -4.18 32.57
C GLN A 160 -3.09 -3.56 33.28
N THR A 161 -3.34 -2.28 33.07
CA THR A 161 -4.49 -1.60 33.66
C THR A 161 -5.74 -1.77 32.79
N SER A 162 -6.92 -1.54 33.39
CA SER A 162 -8.20 -1.56 32.68
C SER A 162 -8.20 -0.61 31.50
N ASP A 163 -7.72 0.61 31.69
CA ASP A 163 -7.70 1.65 30.66
C ASP A 163 -6.78 1.31 29.49
N GLU A 164 -5.61 0.72 29.77
CA GLU A 164 -4.68 0.24 28.73
C GLU A 164 -5.28 -0.94 27.94
N ILE A 165 -5.96 -1.86 28.61
CA ILE A 165 -6.66 -2.98 27.95
C ILE A 165 -7.80 -2.46 27.07
N ASP A 166 -8.53 -1.45 27.51
CA ASP A 166 -9.59 -0.84 26.74
C ASP A 166 -9.06 -0.06 25.52
N GLU A 167 -7.86 0.54 25.61
CA GLU A 167 -7.21 1.14 24.45
C GLU A 167 -6.78 0.08 23.42
N GLU A 168 -6.24 -1.04 23.84
CA GLU A 168 -5.94 -2.17 22.97
C GLU A 168 -7.21 -2.75 22.32
N ARG A 169 -8.33 -2.77 23.06
CA ARG A 169 -9.64 -3.15 22.52
C ARG A 169 -10.12 -2.17 21.43
N ARG A 170 -9.95 -0.86 21.65
CA ARG A 170 -10.25 0.17 20.62
C ARG A 170 -9.39 0.01 19.40
N LEU A 171 -8.11 -0.33 19.58
CA LEU A 171 -7.19 -0.59 18.48
C LEU A 171 -7.61 -1.83 17.67
N LEU A 172 -8.03 -2.90 18.31
CA LEU A 172 -8.61 -4.07 17.63
C LEU A 172 -9.89 -3.69 16.86
N TYR A 173 -10.77 -2.88 17.47
CA TYR A 173 -11.97 -2.38 16.81
C TYR A 173 -11.64 -1.60 15.53
N VAL A 174 -10.61 -0.76 15.56
CA VAL A 174 -10.11 -0.09 14.34
C VAL A 174 -9.75 -1.10 13.27
N GLY A 175 -9.03 -2.18 13.60
CA GLY A 175 -8.69 -3.25 12.67
C GLY A 175 -9.92 -3.95 12.07
N ILE A 176 -10.89 -4.30 12.90
CA ILE A 176 -12.15 -4.95 12.50
C ILE A 176 -12.90 -4.10 11.49
N THR A 177 -13.02 -2.79 11.76
CA THR A 177 -13.76 -1.85 10.90
C THR A 177 -13.05 -1.50 9.60
N ARG A 178 -11.85 -2.05 9.34
CA ARG A 178 -11.14 -1.90 8.04
C ARG A 178 -11.67 -2.86 6.98
N ALA A 179 -12.40 -3.90 7.37
CA ALA A 179 -12.96 -4.88 6.44
C ALA A 179 -14.31 -4.41 5.89
N ARG A 180 -14.43 -4.30 4.54
CA ARG A 180 -15.70 -4.00 3.87
C ARG A 180 -16.56 -5.23 3.61
N LYS A 181 -15.92 -6.40 3.33
CA LYS A 181 -16.65 -7.62 2.96
C LYS A 181 -16.24 -8.84 3.77
N TYR A 182 -14.92 -9.05 3.94
CA TYR A 182 -14.37 -10.26 4.52
C TYR A 182 -13.39 -9.93 5.64
N LEU A 183 -13.56 -10.61 6.79
CA LEU A 183 -12.69 -10.46 7.94
C LEU A 183 -12.29 -11.84 8.47
N TRP A 184 -10.99 -12.05 8.67
CA TRP A 184 -10.43 -13.24 9.29
C TRP A 184 -9.58 -12.88 10.49
N PHE A 185 -9.73 -13.69 11.54
CA PHE A 185 -8.89 -13.65 12.73
C PHE A 185 -7.96 -14.85 12.72
N THR A 186 -6.68 -14.62 13.06
CA THR A 186 -5.74 -15.72 13.22
C THR A 186 -4.97 -15.61 14.52
N TRP A 187 -4.71 -16.75 15.13
CA TRP A 187 -3.85 -16.92 16.29
C TRP A 187 -3.01 -18.18 16.14
N SER A 188 -1.99 -18.33 16.95
CA SER A 188 -1.11 -19.51 16.92
C SER A 188 -0.83 -20.01 18.33
N ASP A 189 -0.77 -21.34 18.50
CA ASP A 189 -0.42 -21.97 19.77
C ASP A 189 1.09 -21.93 20.04
N SER A 190 1.93 -21.74 19.00
CA SER A 190 3.39 -21.72 19.10
C SER A 190 4.00 -20.65 18.23
N ARG A 191 5.23 -20.20 18.58
CA ARG A 191 6.05 -19.28 17.77
C ARG A 191 6.69 -19.94 16.54
N THR A 192 6.95 -21.23 16.62
CA THR A 192 7.62 -22.00 15.58
C THR A 192 6.73 -23.15 15.13
N ALA A 193 6.76 -23.44 13.84
CA ALA A 193 6.04 -24.59 13.28
C ALA A 193 6.50 -25.88 13.99
N GLY A 194 5.55 -26.68 14.50
CA GLY A 194 5.81 -27.91 15.25
C GLY A 194 6.29 -27.69 16.71
N GLY A 195 6.36 -26.44 17.18
CA GLY A 195 6.70 -26.15 18.57
C GLY A 195 5.59 -26.54 19.56
N ARG A 196 5.95 -26.90 20.80
CA ARG A 196 4.97 -27.12 21.88
C ARG A 196 4.34 -25.79 22.29
N GLY A 197 3.05 -25.65 22.04
CA GLY A 197 2.28 -24.45 22.27
C GLY A 197 2.16 -24.06 23.74
N LYS A 198 2.44 -22.79 24.04
CA LYS A 198 2.13 -22.15 25.33
C LYS A 198 1.43 -20.80 25.12
N ARG A 199 1.11 -20.45 23.86
CA ARG A 199 0.42 -19.21 23.57
C ARG A 199 -1.09 -19.40 23.77
N ARG A 200 -1.71 -18.37 24.33
CA ARG A 200 -3.16 -18.35 24.51
C ARG A 200 -3.77 -17.45 23.44
N ARG A 201 -4.95 -17.81 22.97
CA ARG A 201 -5.82 -16.96 22.16
C ARG A 201 -6.09 -15.65 22.89
N SER A 202 -6.18 -14.55 22.18
CA SER A 202 -6.55 -13.25 22.75
C SER A 202 -7.92 -13.32 23.44
N ARG A 203 -8.02 -12.76 24.64
CA ARG A 203 -9.27 -12.63 25.39
C ARG A 203 -10.33 -11.81 24.64
N PHE A 204 -9.91 -10.94 23.73
CA PHE A 204 -10.84 -10.13 22.93
C PHE A 204 -11.64 -10.97 21.92
N LEU A 205 -11.18 -12.16 21.59
CA LEU A 205 -11.94 -13.08 20.75
C LEU A 205 -13.04 -13.82 21.51
N ASP A 206 -12.99 -13.84 22.85
CA ASP A 206 -14.02 -14.51 23.66
C ASP A 206 -15.36 -13.76 23.57
N ASP A 207 -15.31 -12.44 23.36
CA ASP A 207 -16.51 -11.61 23.14
C ASP A 207 -17.11 -11.80 21.72
N ILE A 208 -16.34 -12.33 20.77
CA ILE A 208 -16.74 -12.50 19.36
C ILE A 208 -17.16 -13.94 19.06
N ASP A 209 -16.46 -14.91 19.62
CA ASP A 209 -16.74 -16.35 19.50
C ASP A 209 -16.66 -17.03 20.87
N PRO A 210 -17.74 -16.98 21.65
CA PRO A 210 -17.78 -17.56 22.99
C PRO A 210 -17.81 -19.11 23.01
N SER A 211 -17.84 -19.77 21.83
CA SER A 211 -18.05 -21.22 21.72
C SER A 211 -16.77 -22.05 21.88
N ARG A 212 -15.64 -21.44 22.34
CA ARG A 212 -14.38 -22.15 22.56
C ARG A 212 -13.72 -21.82 23.88
#